data_fdc5f7314340268a753d4208d215419f
#
_entry.id   fdc5f7314340268a753d4208d215419f
#
_cell.length_a   1.000
_cell.length_b   1.000
_cell.length_c   1.000
_cell.angle_alpha   90.00
_cell.angle_beta   90.00
_cell.angle_gamma   90.00
#
_symmetry.space_group_name_H-M   'P 1'
#
loop_
_entity.id
_entity.type
_entity.pdbx_description
1 polymer ?
#
loop_
_entity_poly.entity_id
_entity_poly.type
_entity_poly.pdbx_seq_one_letter_code
_entity_poly.pdbx_strand_id
1 'polypeptide(L)'
;MKYCLTENEPGRTLHGGTDTANEQYWETSVEQENNQVTFGITLKDGFDGFPGDVRVLATYRLSDENELFVEYRAESDKDTIFNPTNHVYFNLTGDFQQSVWEHQIRIAANRYVPLGEDNLLIGVLEEVIETPFDFRDFASFSQGFNSQHTQNLLVKGYDHPWILEDVA
;
A
#
# COMPACT_ATOMS: atom_id res chain seq x y z
N MET A 1 2.57 5.93 -28.15
CA MET A 1 2.94 4.51 -28.26
C MET A 1 2.04 3.72 -27.33
N LYS A 2 1.64 2.49 -27.64
CA LYS A 2 0.82 1.64 -26.75
C LYS A 2 1.75 0.58 -26.15
N TYR A 3 1.72 0.44 -24.82
CA TYR A 3 2.43 -0.61 -24.10
C TYR A 3 1.44 -1.64 -23.59
N CYS A 4 1.84 -2.91 -23.54
CA CYS A 4 1.07 -3.98 -22.94
C CYS A 4 1.81 -4.42 -21.69
N LEU A 5 1.17 -4.27 -20.53
CA LEU A 5 1.71 -4.75 -19.26
C LEU A 5 1.44 -6.24 -19.10
N THR A 6 2.27 -6.92 -18.32
CA THR A 6 2.08 -8.32 -17.98
C THR A 6 0.83 -8.47 -17.11
N GLU A 7 -0.15 -9.24 -17.59
CA GLU A 7 -1.34 -9.58 -16.78
C GLU A 7 -1.01 -10.76 -15.87
N ASN A 8 -1.23 -10.59 -14.57
CA ASN A 8 -1.14 -11.64 -13.56
C ASN A 8 -2.49 -11.98 -12.92
N GLU A 9 -3.51 -11.21 -13.28
CA GLU A 9 -4.92 -11.51 -13.02
C GLU A 9 -5.75 -11.23 -14.28
N PRO A 10 -6.95 -11.84 -14.44
CA PRO A 10 -7.74 -11.65 -15.65
C PRO A 10 -8.02 -10.17 -15.97
N GLY A 11 -7.47 -9.69 -17.08
CA GLY A 11 -7.68 -8.33 -17.59
C GLY A 11 -6.93 -7.23 -16.82
N ARG A 12 -6.01 -7.55 -15.90
CA ARG A 12 -5.27 -6.54 -15.12
C ARG A 12 -3.87 -6.97 -14.72
N THR A 13 -3.05 -5.97 -14.43
CA THR A 13 -1.74 -6.10 -13.81
C THR A 13 -1.86 -5.69 -12.34
N LEU A 14 -1.67 -6.62 -11.41
CA LEU A 14 -1.69 -6.36 -9.96
C LEU A 14 -0.26 -6.37 -9.42
N HIS A 15 0.07 -5.46 -8.50
CA HIS A 15 1.37 -5.36 -7.82
C HIS A 15 2.59 -5.34 -8.75
N GLY A 16 2.44 -4.83 -9.97
CA GLY A 16 3.52 -4.65 -10.94
C GLY A 16 3.71 -5.80 -11.93
N GLY A 17 2.91 -6.87 -11.88
CA GLY A 17 2.96 -7.97 -12.84
C GLY A 17 3.37 -9.30 -12.24
N THR A 18 4.08 -10.14 -12.99
CA THR A 18 4.50 -11.49 -12.59
C THR A 18 5.89 -11.54 -11.96
N ASP A 19 6.82 -10.74 -12.47
CA ASP A 19 8.22 -10.76 -12.01
C ASP A 19 8.49 -9.81 -10.84
N THR A 20 7.62 -8.88 -10.62
CA THR A 20 7.52 -7.89 -9.52
C THR A 20 8.83 -7.45 -8.86
N ALA A 21 8.92 -6.19 -8.46
CA ALA A 21 10.14 -5.64 -7.85
C ALA A 21 10.52 -6.30 -6.51
N ASN A 22 9.56 -6.83 -5.75
CA ASN A 22 9.80 -7.52 -4.49
C ASN A 22 10.41 -8.91 -4.64
N GLU A 23 10.31 -9.53 -5.81
CA GLU A 23 10.94 -10.82 -6.14
C GLU A 23 12.39 -10.66 -6.65
N GLN A 24 12.87 -9.44 -6.79
CA GLN A 24 14.19 -9.14 -7.33
C GLN A 24 15.26 -8.98 -6.24
N TYR A 25 16.53 -9.14 -6.63
CA TYR A 25 17.67 -8.83 -5.76
C TYR A 25 17.98 -7.34 -5.82
N TRP A 26 18.05 -6.71 -4.64
CA TRP A 26 18.35 -5.32 -4.48
C TRP A 26 19.79 -5.11 -3.97
N GLU A 27 20.50 -4.14 -4.52
CA GLU A 27 21.73 -3.62 -3.95
C GLU A 27 21.44 -2.98 -2.60
N THR A 28 22.33 -3.13 -1.64
CA THR A 28 22.10 -2.61 -0.28
C THR A 28 23.24 -1.68 0.12
N SER A 29 22.91 -0.51 0.65
CA SER A 29 23.81 0.43 1.29
C SER A 29 23.33 0.71 2.71
N VAL A 30 24.24 0.66 3.69
CA VAL A 30 23.95 0.88 5.11
C VAL A 30 24.70 2.12 5.61
N GLU A 31 23.98 3.02 6.24
CA GLU A 31 24.50 4.22 6.90
C GLU A 31 24.24 4.11 8.41
N GLN A 32 25.18 3.52 9.14
CA GLN A 32 25.01 3.23 10.57
C GLN A 32 24.83 4.49 11.42
N GLU A 33 25.53 5.59 11.07
CA GLU A 33 25.44 6.86 11.80
C GLU A 33 24.02 7.46 11.77
N ASN A 34 23.29 7.19 10.68
CA ASN A 34 21.92 7.67 10.48
C ASN A 34 20.85 6.61 10.81
N ASN A 35 21.28 5.42 11.25
CA ASN A 35 20.41 4.26 11.44
C ASN A 35 19.52 4.01 10.21
N GLN A 36 20.14 3.98 9.03
CA GLN A 36 19.50 3.97 7.72
C GLN A 36 20.01 2.83 6.84
N VAL A 37 19.11 2.25 6.07
CA VAL A 37 19.42 1.34 4.99
C VAL A 37 18.73 1.80 3.70
N THR A 38 19.43 1.76 2.59
CA THR A 38 18.90 2.04 1.25
C THR A 38 19.05 0.81 0.37
N PHE A 39 17.95 0.38 -0.20
CA PHE A 39 17.89 -0.66 -1.21
C PHE A 39 17.75 -0.01 -2.59
N GLY A 40 18.51 -0.50 -3.57
CA GLY A 40 18.51 0.04 -4.92
C GLY A 40 18.38 -1.05 -5.97
N ILE A 41 17.54 -0.80 -6.99
CA ILE A 41 17.38 -1.69 -8.15
C ILE A 41 17.22 -0.87 -9.42
N THR A 42 17.61 -1.44 -10.55
CA THR A 42 17.25 -0.92 -11.88
C THR A 42 16.38 -1.94 -12.59
N LEU A 43 15.08 -1.63 -12.69
CA LEU A 43 14.14 -2.38 -13.51
C LEU A 43 14.37 -2.00 -14.97
N LYS A 44 14.64 -2.99 -15.81
CA LYS A 44 15.00 -2.75 -17.21
C LYS A 44 13.80 -2.44 -18.09
N ASP A 45 14.03 -1.69 -19.17
CA ASP A 45 13.01 -1.41 -20.19
C ASP A 45 12.25 -2.67 -20.60
N GLY A 46 10.93 -2.67 -20.46
CA GLY A 46 10.07 -3.83 -20.71
C GLY A 46 9.87 -4.77 -19.53
N PHE A 47 10.45 -4.48 -18.35
CA PHE A 47 10.17 -5.25 -17.13
C PHE A 47 8.67 -5.21 -16.82
N ASP A 48 8.01 -6.37 -16.78
CA ASP A 48 6.55 -6.53 -16.74
C ASP A 48 5.77 -5.66 -17.75
N GLY A 49 6.42 -5.29 -18.87
CA GLY A 49 5.85 -4.48 -19.94
C GLY A 49 5.92 -2.97 -19.70
N PHE A 50 6.46 -2.50 -18.58
CA PHE A 50 6.65 -1.08 -18.30
C PHE A 50 7.79 -0.50 -19.14
N PRO A 51 7.62 0.70 -19.75
CA PRO A 51 8.66 1.33 -20.53
C PRO A 51 9.73 1.98 -19.69
N GLY A 52 10.96 1.97 -20.20
CA GLY A 52 12.14 2.65 -19.64
C GLY A 52 12.91 1.83 -18.63
N ASP A 53 14.21 2.16 -18.53
CA ASP A 53 15.03 1.74 -17.40
C ASP A 53 14.63 2.58 -16.19
N VAL A 54 14.12 1.95 -15.13
CA VAL A 54 13.67 2.65 -13.93
C VAL A 54 14.61 2.32 -12.78
N ARG A 55 15.40 3.30 -12.33
CA ARG A 55 16.20 3.19 -11.10
C ARG A 55 15.34 3.52 -9.90
N VAL A 56 15.16 2.56 -9.00
CA VAL A 56 14.38 2.71 -7.76
C VAL A 56 15.31 2.63 -6.56
N LEU A 57 15.11 3.55 -5.62
CA LEU A 57 15.72 3.53 -4.29
C LEU A 57 14.61 3.46 -3.26
N ALA A 58 14.73 2.54 -2.30
CA ALA A 58 13.86 2.43 -1.14
C ALA A 58 14.71 2.62 0.12
N THR A 59 14.51 3.72 0.82
CA THR A 59 15.28 4.08 2.01
C THR A 59 14.43 3.90 3.25
N TYR A 60 14.95 3.18 4.22
CA TYR A 60 14.37 2.98 5.54
C TYR A 60 15.28 3.60 6.58
N ARG A 61 14.73 4.43 7.44
CA ARG A 61 15.45 5.07 8.55
C ARG A 61 14.62 5.02 9.81
N LEU A 62 15.25 4.61 10.90
CA LEU A 62 14.66 4.66 12.25
C LEU A 62 15.29 5.80 13.04
N SER A 63 14.47 6.75 13.51
CA SER A 63 14.95 7.87 14.32
C SER A 63 15.12 7.50 15.81
N ASP A 64 15.77 8.35 16.56
CA ASP A 64 15.93 8.22 18.02
C ASP A 64 14.58 8.42 18.78
N GLU A 65 13.60 9.02 18.10
CA GLU A 65 12.22 9.20 18.59
C GLU A 65 11.31 7.99 18.28
N ASN A 66 11.88 6.87 17.79
CA ASN A 66 11.17 5.67 17.37
C ASN A 66 10.23 5.87 16.15
N GLU A 67 10.57 6.78 15.25
CA GLU A 67 9.85 6.99 14.00
C GLU A 67 10.52 6.21 12.86
N LEU A 68 9.75 5.38 12.17
CA LEU A 68 10.20 4.68 10.97
C LEU A 68 9.85 5.51 9.74
N PHE A 69 10.85 5.98 9.03
CA PHE A 69 10.72 6.65 7.74
C PHE A 69 10.93 5.67 6.61
N VAL A 70 10.04 5.71 5.62
CA VAL A 70 10.16 4.95 4.37
C VAL A 70 10.04 5.92 3.22
N GLU A 71 11.08 6.05 2.41
CA GLU A 71 11.13 6.93 1.24
C GLU A 71 11.37 6.10 -0.03
N TYR A 72 10.55 6.34 -1.06
CA TYR A 72 10.79 5.81 -2.40
C TYR A 72 11.18 6.94 -3.33
N ARG A 73 12.28 6.74 -4.06
CA ARG A 73 12.74 7.63 -5.11
C ARG A 73 12.93 6.82 -6.39
N ALA A 74 12.43 7.34 -7.52
CA ALA A 74 12.62 6.69 -8.80
C ALA A 74 13.01 7.70 -9.88
N GLU A 75 13.85 7.25 -10.80
CA GLU A 75 14.23 7.97 -12.00
C GLU A 75 14.10 7.02 -13.20
N SER A 76 13.60 7.53 -14.32
CA SER A 76 13.42 6.75 -15.55
C SER A 76 14.01 7.50 -16.74
N ASP A 77 14.52 6.74 -17.73
CA ASP A 77 15.01 7.29 -19.00
C ASP A 77 13.88 7.49 -20.04
N LYS A 78 12.64 7.05 -19.72
CA LYS A 78 11.44 7.24 -20.54
C LYS A 78 10.22 7.61 -19.67
N ASP A 79 9.20 8.16 -20.31
CA ASP A 79 7.89 8.31 -19.68
C ASP A 79 7.33 6.93 -19.29
N THR A 80 7.05 6.75 -18.01
CA THR A 80 6.54 5.49 -17.44
C THR A 80 5.57 5.75 -16.29
N ILE A 81 4.92 4.69 -15.83
CA ILE A 81 4.08 4.73 -14.62
C ILE A 81 4.91 4.22 -13.46
N PHE A 82 4.93 4.98 -12.35
CA PHE A 82 5.54 4.56 -11.10
C PHE A 82 4.62 4.88 -9.94
N ASN A 83 4.07 3.85 -9.29
CA ASN A 83 3.14 3.97 -8.17
C ASN A 83 3.45 2.86 -7.13
N PRO A 84 4.57 2.99 -6.40
CA PRO A 84 4.99 1.98 -5.43
C PRO A 84 4.11 1.97 -4.19
N THR A 85 3.99 0.82 -3.57
CA THR A 85 3.40 0.68 -2.25
C THR A 85 4.32 -0.09 -1.31
N ASN A 86 4.21 0.18 -0.01
CA ASN A 86 4.77 -0.66 1.04
C ASN A 86 3.65 -1.52 1.61
N HIS A 87 3.67 -2.82 1.28
CA HIS A 87 2.60 -3.73 1.66
C HIS A 87 2.93 -4.46 2.98
N VAL A 88 3.23 -3.70 4.04
CA VAL A 88 3.53 -4.26 5.35
C VAL A 88 2.25 -4.59 6.11
N TYR A 89 2.22 -5.78 6.74
CA TYR A 89 1.18 -6.17 7.68
C TYR A 89 1.70 -5.97 9.11
N PHE A 90 1.17 -4.96 9.80
CA PHE A 90 1.57 -4.67 11.18
C PHE A 90 0.81 -5.53 12.18
N ASN A 91 1.54 -6.08 13.16
CA ASN A 91 0.97 -6.66 14.37
C ASN A 91 1.68 -6.07 15.59
N LEU A 92 1.00 -5.14 16.27
CA LEU A 92 1.55 -4.40 17.40
C LEU A 92 1.48 -5.15 18.73
N THR A 93 0.98 -6.39 18.75
CA THR A 93 0.96 -7.23 19.97
C THR A 93 2.34 -7.75 20.33
N GLY A 94 3.26 -7.80 19.36
CA GLY A 94 4.57 -8.46 19.51
C GLY A 94 4.51 -9.99 19.45
N ASP A 95 3.34 -10.56 19.23
CA ASP A 95 3.11 -12.01 19.11
C ASP A 95 2.33 -12.30 17.82
N PHE A 96 2.98 -12.93 16.85
CA PHE A 96 2.38 -13.28 15.55
C PHE A 96 1.22 -14.27 15.62
N GLN A 97 1.04 -14.98 16.74
CA GLN A 97 -0.09 -15.89 16.95
C GLN A 97 -1.35 -15.15 17.39
N GLN A 98 -1.22 -13.90 17.81
CA GLN A 98 -2.35 -13.08 18.20
C GLN A 98 -2.97 -12.38 16.99
N SER A 99 -4.30 -12.29 16.97
CA SER A 99 -5.01 -11.57 15.92
C SER A 99 -4.84 -10.05 16.09
N VAL A 100 -5.00 -9.33 14.96
CA VAL A 100 -4.96 -7.85 14.93
C VAL A 100 -6.35 -7.23 15.09
N TRP A 101 -7.39 -8.01 15.31
CA TRP A 101 -8.78 -7.55 15.29
C TRP A 101 -9.06 -6.47 16.34
N GLU A 102 -8.39 -6.56 17.49
CA GLU A 102 -8.56 -5.60 18.59
C GLU A 102 -7.58 -4.41 18.49
N HIS A 103 -6.77 -4.34 17.43
CA HIS A 103 -5.99 -3.15 17.18
C HIS A 103 -6.91 -1.97 16.95
N GLN A 104 -6.55 -0.84 17.55
CA GLN A 104 -7.29 0.39 17.39
C GLN A 104 -6.60 1.27 16.34
N ILE A 105 -7.40 1.81 15.44
CA ILE A 105 -6.94 2.74 14.42
C ILE A 105 -7.75 4.03 14.48
N ARG A 106 -7.11 5.13 14.12
CA ARG A 106 -7.76 6.41 13.83
C ARG A 106 -7.33 6.89 12.47
N ILE A 107 -8.29 7.27 11.63
CA ILE A 107 -8.07 7.77 10.28
C ILE A 107 -8.78 9.12 10.15
N ALA A 108 -8.02 10.20 9.87
CA ALA A 108 -8.56 11.53 9.64
C ALA A 108 -9.19 11.62 8.23
N ALA A 109 -10.32 10.94 8.05
CA ALA A 109 -11.01 10.89 6.77
C ALA A 109 -12.53 10.87 6.98
N ASN A 110 -13.27 11.71 6.24
CA ASN A 110 -14.72 11.70 6.22
C ASN A 110 -15.29 10.77 5.14
N ARG A 111 -14.45 10.33 4.18
CA ARG A 111 -14.88 9.53 3.04
C ARG A 111 -13.92 8.38 2.75
N TYR A 112 -14.47 7.32 2.19
CA TYR A 112 -13.71 6.19 1.67
C TYR A 112 -14.12 5.90 0.23
N VAL A 113 -13.36 5.05 -0.46
CA VAL A 113 -13.67 4.61 -1.83
C VAL A 113 -14.20 3.18 -1.77
N PRO A 114 -15.47 2.93 -2.12
CA PRO A 114 -16.00 1.57 -2.19
C PRO A 114 -15.42 0.80 -3.37
N LEU A 115 -15.47 -0.54 -3.26
CA LEU A 115 -14.99 -1.48 -4.24
C LEU A 115 -16.15 -2.10 -5.04
N GLY A 116 -15.92 -2.38 -6.31
CA GLY A 116 -16.76 -3.23 -7.12
C GLY A 116 -16.62 -4.72 -6.78
N GLU A 117 -17.45 -5.56 -7.38
CA GLU A 117 -17.41 -7.02 -7.18
C GLU A 117 -16.08 -7.66 -7.61
N ASP A 118 -15.32 -6.96 -8.45
CA ASP A 118 -13.98 -7.31 -8.91
C ASP A 118 -12.85 -6.77 -8.01
N ASN A 119 -13.18 -6.20 -6.85
CA ASN A 119 -12.28 -5.52 -5.91
C ASN A 119 -11.56 -4.30 -6.49
N LEU A 120 -12.05 -3.72 -7.59
CA LEU A 120 -11.52 -2.48 -8.13
C LEU A 120 -12.29 -1.27 -7.60
N LEU A 121 -11.61 -0.13 -7.54
CA LEU A 121 -12.21 1.13 -7.14
C LEU A 121 -13.28 1.56 -8.15
N ILE A 122 -14.50 1.82 -7.69
CA ILE A 122 -15.61 2.21 -8.58
C ILE A 122 -15.66 3.73 -8.86
N GLY A 123 -14.71 4.49 -8.32
CA GLY A 123 -14.56 5.91 -8.63
C GLY A 123 -15.57 6.84 -7.98
N VAL A 124 -16.37 6.35 -7.01
CA VAL A 124 -17.24 7.18 -6.18
C VAL A 124 -16.67 7.31 -4.77
N LEU A 125 -17.10 8.30 -4.03
CA LEU A 125 -16.74 8.52 -2.63
C LEU A 125 -17.98 8.35 -1.77
N GLU A 126 -17.87 7.58 -0.69
CA GLU A 126 -18.92 7.40 0.30
C GLU A 126 -18.50 7.98 1.64
N GLU A 127 -19.46 8.52 2.38
CA GLU A 127 -19.24 9.05 3.73
C GLU A 127 -18.99 7.90 4.70
N VAL A 128 -18.03 8.09 5.63
CA VAL A 128 -17.73 7.06 6.64
C VAL A 128 -18.76 7.06 7.79
N ILE A 129 -19.48 8.17 8.00
CA ILE A 129 -20.40 8.35 9.12
C ILE A 129 -21.46 7.25 9.16
N GLU A 130 -21.74 6.72 10.37
CA GLU A 130 -22.70 5.62 10.60
C GLU A 130 -22.38 4.33 9.83
N THR A 131 -21.11 4.15 9.40
CA THR A 131 -20.65 2.93 8.75
C THR A 131 -19.52 2.27 9.54
N PRO A 132 -19.19 1.01 9.28
CA PRO A 132 -18.00 0.36 9.85
C PRO A 132 -16.67 0.96 9.38
N PHE A 133 -16.68 1.90 8.44
CA PHE A 133 -15.51 2.63 7.93
C PHE A 133 -15.21 3.91 8.72
N ASP A 134 -16.02 4.24 9.72
CA ASP A 134 -15.82 5.43 10.55
C ASP A 134 -14.72 5.18 11.60
N PHE A 135 -13.52 5.64 11.26
CA PHE A 135 -12.34 5.63 12.12
C PHE A 135 -11.88 7.05 12.49
N ARG A 136 -12.77 8.04 12.44
CA ARG A 136 -12.42 9.42 12.83
C ARG A 136 -12.04 9.53 14.29
N ASP A 137 -12.60 8.67 15.12
CA ASP A 137 -12.15 8.38 16.48
C ASP A 137 -11.53 6.99 16.55
N PHE A 138 -10.73 6.71 17.59
CA PHE A 138 -10.13 5.38 17.75
C PHE A 138 -11.20 4.30 17.84
N ALA A 139 -11.12 3.35 16.91
CA ALA A 139 -12.01 2.19 16.85
C ALA A 139 -11.24 0.93 16.48
N SER A 140 -11.76 -0.22 16.89
CA SER A 140 -11.18 -1.52 16.62
C SER A 140 -11.50 -1.99 15.20
N PHE A 141 -10.59 -2.72 14.56
CA PHE A 141 -10.87 -3.39 13.30
C PHE A 141 -12.00 -4.43 13.41
N SER A 142 -12.28 -4.95 14.61
CA SER A 142 -13.35 -5.92 14.83
C SER A 142 -14.74 -5.39 14.40
N GLN A 143 -14.95 -4.08 14.35
CA GLN A 143 -16.20 -3.50 13.86
C GLN A 143 -16.51 -3.89 12.40
N GLY A 144 -15.49 -3.97 11.52
CA GLY A 144 -15.67 -4.38 10.13
C GLY A 144 -15.75 -5.89 9.95
N PHE A 145 -14.95 -6.65 10.70
CA PHE A 145 -15.00 -8.12 10.64
C PHE A 145 -16.34 -8.68 11.10
N ASN A 146 -17.01 -8.02 12.05
CA ASN A 146 -18.33 -8.41 12.57
C ASN A 146 -19.50 -7.73 11.83
N SER A 147 -19.21 -6.89 10.84
CA SER A 147 -20.20 -6.10 10.12
C SER A 147 -20.98 -6.93 9.10
N GLN A 148 -22.24 -6.52 8.88
CA GLN A 148 -23.07 -6.97 7.77
C GLN A 148 -23.08 -5.96 6.61
N HIS A 149 -22.22 -4.94 6.66
CA HIS A 149 -22.08 -3.97 5.58
C HIS A 149 -21.53 -4.65 4.32
N THR A 150 -22.14 -4.37 3.17
CA THR A 150 -21.82 -5.06 1.90
C THR A 150 -20.35 -5.00 1.54
N GLN A 151 -19.70 -3.86 1.76
CA GLN A 151 -18.29 -3.64 1.47
C GLN A 151 -17.37 -4.47 2.38
N ASN A 152 -17.72 -4.62 3.68
CA ASN A 152 -16.95 -5.49 4.57
C ASN A 152 -17.15 -6.97 4.25
N LEU A 153 -18.36 -7.38 3.84
CA LEU A 153 -18.63 -8.76 3.41
C LEU A 153 -17.87 -9.12 2.13
N LEU A 154 -17.73 -8.17 1.20
CA LEU A 154 -17.03 -8.35 -0.08
C LEU A 154 -15.58 -8.79 0.13
N VAL A 155 -14.84 -8.13 1.02
CA VAL A 155 -13.42 -8.37 1.26
C VAL A 155 -13.13 -9.05 2.61
N LYS A 156 -14.18 -9.43 3.35
CA LYS A 156 -14.09 -10.05 4.69
C LYS A 156 -13.30 -9.19 5.68
N GLY A 157 -13.56 -7.89 5.66
CA GLY A 157 -12.87 -6.90 6.49
C GLY A 157 -12.71 -5.57 5.79
N TYR A 158 -11.48 -5.14 5.58
CA TYR A 158 -11.14 -3.88 4.94
C TYR A 158 -10.05 -4.07 3.88
N ASP A 159 -10.27 -3.46 2.71
CA ASP A 159 -9.30 -3.33 1.62
C ASP A 159 -9.55 -2.02 0.85
N HIS A 160 -10.03 -1.02 1.56
CA HIS A 160 -10.56 0.22 1.01
C HIS A 160 -9.61 1.38 1.25
N PRO A 161 -9.45 2.30 0.27
CA PRO A 161 -8.77 3.57 0.50
C PRO A 161 -9.66 4.55 1.26
N TRP A 162 -9.07 5.32 2.17
CA TRP A 162 -9.68 6.49 2.80
C TRP A 162 -9.09 7.76 2.18
N ILE A 163 -9.95 8.76 1.99
CA ILE A 163 -9.54 10.09 1.54
C ILE A 163 -9.17 10.90 2.76
N LEU A 164 -7.87 10.99 3.02
CA LEU A 164 -7.36 11.77 4.15
C LEU A 164 -7.69 13.24 3.97
N GLU A 165 -8.08 13.88 5.06
CA GLU A 165 -8.24 15.32 5.10
C GLU A 165 -6.89 15.96 5.42
N ASP A 166 -6.65 17.15 4.88
CA ASP A 166 -5.47 17.93 5.21
C ASP A 166 -5.49 18.22 6.72
N VAL A 167 -4.60 17.58 7.46
CA VAL A 167 -4.39 17.89 8.86
C VAL A 167 -3.53 19.15 8.88
N ALA A 168 -4.17 20.30 9.08
CA ALA A 168 -3.49 21.58 9.21
C ALA A 168 -2.67 21.65 10.52
#